data_2a918fbfeec23785885dc0c6db787edd
#
_entry.id   2a918fbfeec23785885dc0c6db787edd
#
_cell.length_a   1.000
_cell.length_b   1.000
_cell.length_c   1.000
_cell.angle_alpha   90.00
_cell.angle_beta   90.00
_cell.angle_gamma   90.00
#
_symmetry.space_group_name_H-M   'P 1'
#
loop_
_entity.id
_entity.type
_entity.pdbx_description
1 polymer ?
#
loop_
_entity_poly.entity_id
_entity_poly.type
_entity_poly.pdbx_seq_one_letter_code
_entity_poly.pdbx_strand_id
1 'polypeptide(L)'
;MVRFDIITIFPKIFDSFLKESFIKKAQEKGLIKINVHNLRDFAIDKRKTVDDRPYGGGLGMVFKIEPIYKAVKKIKTKNSKVIVFTPRGKQFNQKIAYSLSKLNQVIMVCGRYEGIDERVLKYIADLKLSIGPYDLMGGEVAAMVVIECVSRLIPGVLGKPQFLKERLKKDGSFVEYPQYTRPEVFSPKKGIYWRVPKVLLSGNHQKIREWREKHKKIIE
;
A
#
# COMPACT_ATOMS: atom_id res chain seq x y z
N MET A 1 -3.35 0.91 -17.17
CA MET A 1 -2.61 1.87 -16.29
C MET A 1 -3.47 2.17 -15.08
N VAL A 2 -2.94 2.01 -13.87
CA VAL A 2 -3.62 2.43 -12.63
C VAL A 2 -3.05 3.76 -12.18
N ARG A 3 -3.93 4.72 -11.84
CA ARG A 3 -3.56 6.03 -11.31
C ARG A 3 -3.75 6.06 -9.79
N PHE A 4 -2.74 6.47 -9.06
CA PHE A 4 -2.79 6.74 -7.63
C PHE A 4 -2.77 8.26 -7.42
N ASP A 5 -3.76 8.78 -6.72
CA ASP A 5 -3.85 10.18 -6.34
C ASP A 5 -3.80 10.27 -4.81
N ILE A 6 -2.77 10.88 -4.27
CA ILE A 6 -2.53 11.00 -2.83
C ILE A 6 -2.86 12.42 -2.39
N ILE A 7 -3.74 12.58 -1.42
CA ILE A 7 -4.08 13.88 -0.82
C ILE A 7 -3.42 13.92 0.56
N THR A 8 -2.49 14.86 0.76
CA THR A 8 -1.68 15.01 1.98
C THR A 8 -1.31 16.47 2.23
N ILE A 9 -0.94 16.82 3.45
CA ILE A 9 -0.30 18.11 3.78
C ILE A 9 1.22 18.06 3.70
N PHE A 10 1.80 16.88 3.50
CA PHE A 10 3.25 16.64 3.42
C PHE A 10 3.67 15.98 2.10
N PRO A 11 3.49 16.62 0.94
CA PRO A 11 3.76 15.99 -0.36
C PRO A 11 5.20 15.51 -0.51
N LYS A 12 6.18 16.20 0.06
CA LYS A 12 7.61 15.88 -0.06
C LYS A 12 8.00 14.54 0.60
N ILE A 13 7.17 13.99 1.51
CA ILE A 13 7.47 12.70 2.15
C ILE A 13 7.52 11.54 1.14
N PHE A 14 6.92 11.72 -0.03
CA PHE A 14 6.90 10.71 -1.10
C PHE A 14 8.07 10.81 -2.07
N ASP A 15 8.89 11.87 -2.02
CA ASP A 15 9.89 12.18 -3.06
C ASP A 15 10.90 11.05 -3.27
N SER A 16 11.45 10.47 -2.20
CA SER A 16 12.39 9.35 -2.30
C SER A 16 11.68 8.07 -2.75
N PHE A 17 10.54 7.74 -2.15
CA PHE A 17 9.74 6.55 -2.47
C PHE A 17 9.37 6.48 -3.96
N LEU A 18 8.97 7.60 -4.55
CA LEU A 18 8.56 7.69 -5.96
C LEU A 18 9.71 7.56 -6.96
N LYS A 19 10.95 7.86 -6.52
CA LYS A 19 12.14 7.89 -7.37
C LYS A 19 12.95 6.58 -7.32
N GLU A 20 12.54 5.61 -6.49
CA GLU A 20 13.32 4.40 -6.26
C GLU A 20 12.69 3.14 -6.85
N SER A 21 13.57 2.16 -7.16
CA SER A 21 13.25 0.77 -7.45
C SER A 21 12.17 0.57 -8.53
N PHE A 22 11.27 -0.39 -8.29
CA PHE A 22 10.24 -0.78 -9.27
C PHE A 22 9.12 0.27 -9.39
N ILE A 23 8.88 1.10 -8.39
CA ILE A 23 7.90 2.20 -8.45
C ILE A 23 8.32 3.22 -9.52
N LYS A 24 9.59 3.66 -9.50
CA LYS A 24 10.15 4.52 -10.55
C LYS A 24 10.01 3.88 -11.93
N LYS A 25 10.49 2.63 -12.09
CA LYS A 25 10.45 1.91 -13.36
C LYS A 25 9.02 1.72 -13.89
N ALA A 26 8.06 1.48 -12.99
CA ALA A 26 6.65 1.31 -13.37
C ALA A 26 6.03 2.62 -13.89
N GLN A 27 6.41 3.77 -13.29
CA GLN A 27 6.01 5.09 -13.77
C GLN A 27 6.64 5.42 -15.13
N GLU A 28 7.95 5.20 -15.28
CA GLU A 28 8.69 5.40 -16.54
C GLU A 28 8.09 4.59 -17.70
N LYS A 29 7.62 3.37 -17.42
CA LYS A 29 6.94 2.49 -18.39
C LYS A 29 5.46 2.81 -18.60
N GLY A 30 4.92 3.82 -17.94
CA GLY A 30 3.50 4.19 -18.03
C GLY A 30 2.53 3.12 -17.50
N LEU A 31 2.99 2.18 -16.67
CA LEU A 31 2.16 1.13 -16.09
C LEU A 31 1.32 1.65 -14.92
N ILE A 32 1.89 2.59 -14.17
CA ILE A 32 1.24 3.34 -13.10
C ILE A 32 1.50 4.83 -13.25
N LYS A 33 0.62 5.63 -12.70
CA LYS A 33 0.82 7.08 -12.54
C LYS A 33 0.55 7.45 -11.10
N ILE A 34 1.46 8.19 -10.46
CA ILE A 34 1.29 8.62 -9.07
C ILE A 34 1.32 10.15 -9.03
N ASN A 35 0.24 10.76 -8.54
CA ASN A 35 0.11 12.19 -8.33
C ASN A 35 -0.01 12.46 -6.83
N VAL A 36 0.78 13.39 -6.33
CA VAL A 36 0.70 13.84 -4.93
C VAL A 36 0.12 15.24 -4.90
N HIS A 37 -1.01 15.38 -4.23
CA HIS A 37 -1.76 16.64 -4.13
C HIS A 37 -1.59 17.22 -2.74
N ASN A 38 -1.18 18.49 -2.66
CA ASN A 38 -1.17 19.19 -1.39
C ASN A 38 -2.60 19.60 -1.02
N LEU A 39 -3.12 19.10 0.09
CA LEU A 39 -4.46 19.43 0.58
C LEU A 39 -4.66 20.95 0.77
N ARG A 40 -3.60 21.67 1.15
CA ARG A 40 -3.63 23.14 1.33
C ARG A 40 -4.00 23.91 0.06
N ASP A 41 -3.80 23.35 -1.13
CA ASP A 41 -4.17 23.98 -2.39
C ASP A 41 -5.68 23.95 -2.66
N PHE A 42 -6.44 23.22 -1.83
CA PHE A 42 -7.90 23.15 -1.88
C PHE A 42 -8.58 23.90 -0.73
N ALA A 43 -7.81 24.55 0.13
CA ALA A 43 -8.34 25.43 1.17
C ALA A 43 -9.02 26.67 0.56
N ILE A 44 -9.99 27.23 1.28
CA ILE A 44 -10.81 28.36 0.82
C ILE A 44 -10.16 29.69 1.17
N ASP A 45 -9.52 29.72 2.34
CA ASP A 45 -8.97 30.93 2.93
C ASP A 45 -7.54 31.22 2.46
N LYS A 46 -7.14 32.48 2.56
CA LYS A 46 -5.78 32.93 2.18
C LYS A 46 -4.67 32.26 2.97
N ARG A 47 -4.94 31.81 4.22
CA ARG A 47 -3.98 31.13 5.08
C ARG A 47 -3.82 29.65 4.74
N LYS A 48 -4.62 29.13 3.80
CA LYS A 48 -4.63 27.72 3.39
C LYS A 48 -4.87 26.75 4.55
N THR A 49 -5.82 27.10 5.41
CA THR A 49 -6.18 26.35 6.61
C THR A 49 -6.95 25.08 6.23
N VAL A 50 -6.48 23.92 6.68
CA VAL A 50 -7.07 22.60 6.35
C VAL A 50 -7.58 21.86 7.58
N ASP A 51 -7.38 22.40 8.75
CA ASP A 51 -7.71 21.81 10.06
C ASP A 51 -8.37 22.85 10.96
N ASP A 52 -9.05 22.37 12.03
CA ASP A 52 -9.68 23.19 13.05
C ASP A 52 -9.87 22.39 14.33
N ARG A 53 -10.27 23.05 15.41
CA ARG A 53 -10.59 22.43 16.70
C ARG A 53 -11.79 21.50 16.56
N PRO A 54 -11.79 20.33 17.23
CA PRO A 54 -12.94 19.42 17.18
C PRO A 54 -14.15 20.03 17.90
N TYR A 55 -15.34 19.80 17.36
CA TYR A 55 -16.56 20.05 18.11
C TYR A 55 -16.65 19.14 19.35
N GLY A 56 -17.18 19.63 20.42
CA GLY A 56 -17.24 18.91 21.70
C GLY A 56 -15.98 19.10 22.55
N GLY A 57 -15.00 19.87 22.09
CA GLY A 57 -13.73 20.10 22.79
C GLY A 57 -12.73 18.95 22.60
N GLY A 58 -11.61 19.04 23.29
CA GLY A 58 -10.49 18.09 23.19
C GLY A 58 -9.18 18.75 22.79
N LEU A 59 -8.09 17.99 22.89
CA LEU A 59 -6.77 18.42 22.44
C LEU A 59 -6.58 18.18 20.96
N GLY A 60 -5.71 18.96 20.32
CA GLY A 60 -5.32 18.77 18.93
C GLY A 60 -6.28 19.40 17.92
N MET A 61 -6.12 19.00 16.67
CA MET A 61 -6.81 19.54 15.49
C MET A 61 -7.39 18.39 14.66
N VAL A 62 -8.43 18.66 13.88
CA VAL A 62 -9.10 17.70 13.00
C VAL A 62 -9.13 18.28 11.58
N PHE A 63 -8.87 17.49 10.55
CA PHE A 63 -8.97 17.95 9.18
C PHE A 63 -10.41 18.31 8.81
N LYS A 64 -10.56 19.49 8.20
CA LYS A 64 -11.83 20.03 7.73
C LYS A 64 -12.35 19.23 6.53
N ILE A 65 -13.66 19.04 6.47
CA ILE A 65 -14.30 18.34 5.35
C ILE A 65 -14.16 19.07 4.01
N GLU A 66 -14.25 20.42 3.99
CA GLU A 66 -14.34 21.18 2.75
C GLU A 66 -13.12 21.07 1.85
N PRO A 67 -11.85 21.21 2.32
CA PRO A 67 -10.67 21.01 1.47
C PRO A 67 -10.62 19.60 0.90
N ILE A 68 -10.96 18.59 1.69
CA ILE A 68 -10.95 17.18 1.25
C ILE A 68 -12.03 16.94 0.19
N TYR A 69 -13.26 17.44 0.42
CA TYR A 69 -14.34 17.34 -0.55
C TYR A 69 -13.97 17.97 -1.88
N LYS A 70 -13.40 19.20 -1.86
CA LYS A 70 -12.97 19.90 -3.08
C LYS A 70 -11.87 19.15 -3.82
N ALA A 71 -10.88 18.64 -3.08
CA ALA A 71 -9.79 17.84 -3.65
C ALA A 71 -10.37 16.61 -4.35
N VAL A 72 -11.15 15.80 -3.64
CA VAL A 72 -11.75 14.57 -4.19
C VAL A 72 -12.64 14.88 -5.38
N LYS A 73 -13.53 15.88 -5.28
CA LYS A 73 -14.43 16.29 -6.38
C LYS A 73 -13.66 16.68 -7.65
N LYS A 74 -12.52 17.36 -7.51
CA LYS A 74 -11.69 17.80 -8.65
C LYS A 74 -10.97 16.66 -9.34
N ILE A 75 -10.52 15.63 -8.59
CA ILE A 75 -9.63 14.60 -9.13
C ILE A 75 -10.33 13.27 -9.43
N LYS A 76 -11.49 13.00 -8.80
CA LYS A 76 -12.24 11.73 -8.94
C LYS A 76 -12.71 11.51 -10.37
N THR A 77 -12.50 10.28 -10.88
CA THR A 77 -12.95 9.84 -12.21
C THR A 77 -13.84 8.62 -12.11
N LYS A 78 -14.39 8.14 -13.24
CA LYS A 78 -15.13 6.87 -13.29
C LYS A 78 -14.20 5.70 -12.95
N ASN A 79 -14.75 4.65 -12.34
CA ASN A 79 -14.03 3.44 -11.90
C ASN A 79 -12.86 3.77 -10.95
N SER A 80 -13.16 4.59 -9.93
CA SER A 80 -12.24 5.00 -8.87
C SER A 80 -12.76 4.59 -7.50
N LYS A 81 -11.85 4.50 -6.51
CA LYS A 81 -12.20 4.41 -5.09
C LYS A 81 -11.45 5.46 -4.29
N VAL A 82 -12.16 6.07 -3.35
CA VAL A 82 -11.60 6.98 -2.34
C VAL A 82 -11.33 6.18 -1.07
N ILE A 83 -10.07 6.11 -0.68
CA ILE A 83 -9.59 5.46 0.54
C ILE A 83 -9.27 6.53 1.57
N VAL A 84 -9.75 6.34 2.79
CA VAL A 84 -9.34 7.13 3.96
C VAL A 84 -8.68 6.20 4.94
N PHE A 85 -7.46 6.56 5.39
CA PHE A 85 -6.74 5.79 6.38
C PHE A 85 -7.20 6.15 7.79
N THR A 86 -7.53 5.13 8.56
CA THR A 86 -7.94 5.23 9.97
C THR A 86 -7.70 3.92 10.70
N PRO A 87 -7.24 3.92 11.97
CA PRO A 87 -7.09 2.70 12.77
C PRO A 87 -8.38 1.89 12.90
N ARG A 88 -9.54 2.56 12.81
CA ARG A 88 -10.89 1.95 12.86
C ARG A 88 -11.33 1.33 11.52
N GLY A 89 -10.51 1.43 10.47
CA GLY A 89 -10.82 0.91 9.14
C GLY A 89 -10.69 -0.61 9.02
N LYS A 90 -11.18 -1.15 7.89
CA LYS A 90 -10.93 -2.54 7.54
C LYS A 90 -9.43 -2.77 7.38
N GLN A 91 -8.90 -3.84 7.96
CA GLN A 91 -7.48 -4.14 7.82
C GLN A 91 -7.15 -4.46 6.36
N PHE A 92 -6.13 -3.79 5.84
CA PHE A 92 -5.59 -4.01 4.50
C PHE A 92 -4.99 -5.41 4.40
N ASN A 93 -5.32 -6.10 3.33
CA ASN A 93 -4.82 -7.43 3.04
C ASN A 93 -4.62 -7.63 1.54
N GLN A 94 -4.09 -8.81 1.17
CA GLN A 94 -3.75 -9.13 -0.21
C GLN A 94 -4.97 -9.12 -1.15
N LYS A 95 -6.14 -9.56 -0.67
CA LYS A 95 -7.38 -9.57 -1.46
C LYS A 95 -7.86 -8.14 -1.77
N ILE A 96 -7.74 -7.23 -0.81
CA ILE A 96 -8.04 -5.81 -1.03
C ILE A 96 -7.06 -5.22 -2.05
N ALA A 97 -5.74 -5.48 -1.90
CA ALA A 97 -4.74 -5.02 -2.87
C ALA A 97 -5.07 -5.50 -4.29
N TYR A 98 -5.45 -6.78 -4.43
CA TYR A 98 -5.86 -7.35 -5.72
C TYR A 98 -7.10 -6.68 -6.29
N SER A 99 -8.11 -6.38 -5.47
CA SER A 99 -9.30 -5.64 -5.92
C SER A 99 -8.97 -4.23 -6.39
N LEU A 100 -8.09 -3.52 -5.67
CA LEU A 100 -7.64 -2.18 -6.02
C LEU A 100 -6.82 -2.16 -7.32
N SER A 101 -6.05 -3.20 -7.61
CA SER A 101 -5.27 -3.31 -8.85
C SER A 101 -6.12 -3.40 -10.14
N LYS A 102 -7.42 -3.63 -10.02
CA LYS A 102 -8.38 -3.68 -11.13
C LYS A 102 -9.04 -2.33 -11.43
N LEU A 103 -8.80 -1.32 -10.62
CA LEU A 103 -9.35 0.01 -10.78
C LEU A 103 -8.51 0.86 -11.74
N ASN A 104 -9.15 1.87 -12.32
CA ASN A 104 -8.43 2.89 -13.10
C ASN A 104 -7.78 3.93 -12.20
N GLN A 105 -8.35 4.16 -11.01
CA GLN A 105 -7.89 5.18 -10.08
C GLN A 105 -8.11 4.77 -8.62
N VAL A 106 -7.11 5.02 -7.78
CA VAL A 106 -7.17 4.91 -6.33
C VAL A 106 -6.81 6.27 -5.74
N ILE A 107 -7.75 6.91 -5.05
CA ILE A 107 -7.55 8.18 -4.34
C ILE A 107 -7.34 7.85 -2.87
N MET A 108 -6.25 8.35 -2.29
CA MET A 108 -5.87 8.09 -0.90
C MET A 108 -5.78 9.38 -0.11
N VAL A 109 -6.59 9.52 0.93
CA VAL A 109 -6.60 10.66 1.83
C VAL A 109 -5.78 10.32 3.06
N CYS A 110 -4.66 11.01 3.24
CA CYS A 110 -3.74 10.86 4.36
C CYS A 110 -4.11 11.89 5.44
N GLY A 111 -4.74 11.43 6.51
CA GLY A 111 -5.02 12.25 7.70
C GLY A 111 -3.77 12.50 8.53
N ARG A 112 -3.84 13.53 9.38
CA ARG A 112 -2.87 13.88 10.42
C ARG A 112 -3.60 14.37 11.66
N TYR A 113 -2.86 14.71 12.70
CA TYR A 113 -3.38 15.21 13.98
C TYR A 113 -4.32 14.20 14.65
N GLU A 114 -5.47 14.65 15.18
CA GLU A 114 -6.50 13.78 15.78
C GLU A 114 -7.38 13.08 14.74
N GLY A 115 -7.10 13.28 13.44
CA GLY A 115 -7.78 12.61 12.34
C GLY A 115 -8.49 13.55 11.38
N ILE A 116 -9.54 13.02 10.77
CA ILE A 116 -10.31 13.64 9.69
C ILE A 116 -11.77 13.75 10.15
N ASP A 117 -12.45 14.84 9.80
CA ASP A 117 -13.88 15.01 10.04
C ASP A 117 -14.66 13.74 9.63
N GLU A 118 -15.45 13.21 10.56
CA GLU A 118 -16.16 11.93 10.38
C GLU A 118 -17.10 11.93 9.16
N ARG A 119 -17.56 13.10 8.73
CA ARG A 119 -18.39 13.25 7.52
C ARG A 119 -17.62 12.84 6.25
N VAL A 120 -16.29 12.98 6.23
CA VAL A 120 -15.45 12.46 5.13
C VAL A 120 -15.49 10.94 5.08
N LEU A 121 -15.38 10.31 6.25
CA LEU A 121 -15.44 8.84 6.36
C LEU A 121 -16.83 8.30 6.02
N LYS A 122 -17.87 9.05 6.33
CA LYS A 122 -19.27 8.63 6.14
C LYS A 122 -19.77 8.85 4.71
N TYR A 123 -19.40 9.97 4.07
CA TYR A 123 -20.05 10.43 2.84
C TYR A 123 -19.11 10.51 1.62
N ILE A 124 -17.78 10.50 1.83
CA ILE A 124 -16.81 10.67 0.74
C ILE A 124 -15.98 9.39 0.53
N ALA A 125 -15.61 8.70 1.61
CA ALA A 125 -14.81 7.49 1.54
C ALA A 125 -15.61 6.30 0.98
N ASP A 126 -15.09 5.69 -0.08
CA ASP A 126 -15.58 4.40 -0.57
C ASP A 126 -15.02 3.24 0.27
N LEU A 127 -13.87 3.45 0.92
CA LEU A 127 -13.20 2.46 1.75
C LEU A 127 -12.42 3.12 2.89
N LYS A 128 -12.61 2.63 4.10
CA LYS A 128 -11.84 2.98 5.29
C LYS A 128 -10.82 1.88 5.53
N LEU A 129 -9.52 2.20 5.55
CA LEU A 129 -8.45 1.21 5.68
C LEU A 129 -7.57 1.47 6.89
N SER A 130 -7.16 0.37 7.53
CA SER A 130 -6.05 0.29 8.48
C SER A 130 -4.98 -0.63 7.89
N ILE A 131 -3.70 -0.36 8.12
CA ILE A 131 -2.60 -1.26 7.73
C ILE A 131 -2.13 -2.16 8.88
N GLY A 132 -2.74 -2.06 10.04
CA GLY A 132 -2.43 -2.89 11.19
C GLY A 132 -3.07 -2.37 12.48
N PRO A 133 -3.02 -3.17 13.57
CA PRO A 133 -3.60 -2.82 14.87
C PRO A 133 -2.64 -1.92 15.67
N TYR A 134 -2.27 -0.78 15.12
CA TYR A 134 -1.39 0.23 15.72
C TYR A 134 -1.74 1.61 15.17
N ASP A 135 -1.37 2.63 15.93
CA ASP A 135 -1.55 4.02 15.53
C ASP A 135 -0.33 4.55 14.78
N LEU A 136 -0.56 5.48 13.87
CA LEU A 136 0.45 6.17 13.08
C LEU A 136 0.24 7.67 13.17
N MET A 137 1.33 8.43 13.10
CA MET A 137 1.25 9.91 13.06
C MET A 137 0.49 10.45 11.84
N GLY A 138 0.20 9.61 10.83
CA GLY A 138 -0.57 9.98 9.64
C GLY A 138 -0.68 8.88 8.60
N GLY A 139 -1.43 9.15 7.54
CA GLY A 139 -1.77 8.18 6.50
C GLY A 139 -0.72 7.98 5.41
N GLU A 140 0.38 8.74 5.39
CA GLU A 140 1.33 8.74 4.27
C GLU A 140 2.07 7.40 4.15
N VAL A 141 2.52 6.83 5.26
CA VAL A 141 3.18 5.50 5.27
C VAL A 141 2.19 4.42 4.86
N ALA A 142 0.94 4.50 5.32
CA ALA A 142 -0.12 3.60 4.89
C ALA A 142 -0.39 3.69 3.37
N ALA A 143 -0.36 4.89 2.80
CA ALA A 143 -0.48 5.10 1.36
C ALA A 143 0.68 4.43 0.60
N MET A 144 1.92 4.55 1.07
CA MET A 144 3.09 3.89 0.47
C MET A 144 2.93 2.36 0.47
N VAL A 145 2.48 1.77 1.59
CA VAL A 145 2.21 0.33 1.69
C VAL A 145 1.17 -0.11 0.66
N VAL A 146 0.07 0.63 0.54
CA VAL A 146 -0.99 0.31 -0.45
C VAL A 146 -0.46 0.44 -1.87
N ILE A 147 0.27 1.51 -2.19
CA ILE A 147 0.86 1.71 -3.53
C ILE A 147 1.78 0.55 -3.88
N GLU A 148 2.68 0.17 -2.97
CA GLU A 148 3.62 -0.91 -3.21
C GLU A 148 2.91 -2.24 -3.45
N CYS A 149 2.00 -2.62 -2.56
CA CYS A 149 1.24 -3.86 -2.67
C CYS A 149 0.39 -3.92 -3.95
N VAL A 150 -0.29 -2.83 -4.30
CA VAL A 150 -1.15 -2.78 -5.50
C VAL A 150 -0.30 -2.75 -6.78
N SER A 151 0.76 -1.95 -6.81
CA SER A 151 1.59 -1.79 -8.01
C SER A 151 2.23 -3.09 -8.46
N ARG A 152 2.74 -3.91 -7.52
CA ARG A 152 3.34 -5.20 -7.86
C ARG A 152 2.37 -6.21 -8.50
N LEU A 153 1.05 -6.01 -8.35
CA LEU A 153 0.00 -6.84 -8.94
C LEU A 153 -0.36 -6.42 -10.37
N ILE A 154 0.12 -5.27 -10.81
CA ILE A 154 -0.14 -4.76 -12.16
C ILE A 154 0.77 -5.48 -13.16
N PRO A 155 0.23 -6.07 -14.25
CA PRO A 155 1.02 -6.75 -15.25
C PRO A 155 2.15 -5.86 -15.80
N GLY A 156 3.37 -6.41 -15.86
CA GLY A 156 4.55 -5.71 -16.38
C GLY A 156 5.35 -4.88 -15.37
N VAL A 157 4.81 -4.62 -14.17
CA VAL A 157 5.54 -3.92 -13.09
C VAL A 157 6.69 -4.78 -12.58
N LEU A 158 6.42 -6.05 -12.28
CA LEU A 158 7.49 -7.01 -12.00
C LEU A 158 8.04 -7.56 -13.32
N GLY A 159 9.37 -7.55 -13.48
CA GLY A 159 10.06 -7.88 -14.73
C GLY A 159 9.82 -9.30 -15.27
N LYS A 160 9.40 -10.24 -14.41
CA LYS A 160 9.09 -11.62 -14.78
C LYS A 160 7.64 -11.95 -14.38
N PRO A 161 6.70 -12.03 -15.34
CA PRO A 161 5.29 -12.34 -15.07
C PRO A 161 5.06 -13.66 -14.34
N GLN A 162 6.01 -14.61 -14.48
CA GLN A 162 5.97 -15.90 -13.82
C GLN A 162 5.91 -15.78 -12.29
N PHE A 163 6.57 -14.78 -11.69
CA PHE A 163 6.54 -14.56 -10.24
C PHE A 163 5.12 -14.31 -9.69
N LEU A 164 4.29 -13.64 -10.47
CA LEU A 164 2.89 -13.45 -10.09
C LEU A 164 2.06 -14.72 -10.33
N LYS A 165 2.27 -15.39 -11.48
CA LYS A 165 1.51 -16.59 -11.84
C LYS A 165 1.72 -17.74 -10.86
N GLU A 166 2.94 -17.91 -10.33
CA GLU A 166 3.26 -18.99 -9.40
C GLU A 166 2.73 -18.75 -7.98
N ARG A 167 2.55 -17.49 -7.58
CA ARG A 167 2.26 -17.12 -6.19
C ARG A 167 0.91 -16.46 -5.98
N LEU A 168 0.34 -15.80 -6.99
CA LEU A 168 -0.96 -15.16 -6.89
C LEU A 168 -2.05 -16.15 -7.31
N LYS A 169 -2.99 -16.42 -6.40
CA LYS A 169 -4.16 -17.24 -6.67
C LYS A 169 -5.27 -16.45 -7.36
N LYS A 170 -6.25 -17.16 -7.95
CA LYS A 170 -7.40 -16.54 -8.62
C LYS A 170 -8.28 -15.69 -7.71
N ASP A 171 -8.33 -16.02 -6.43
CA ASP A 171 -9.06 -15.28 -5.39
C ASP A 171 -8.31 -14.04 -4.85
N GLY A 172 -7.11 -13.79 -5.38
CA GLY A 172 -6.24 -12.67 -4.97
C GLY A 172 -5.36 -12.96 -3.75
N SER A 173 -5.42 -14.14 -3.17
CA SER A 173 -4.49 -14.55 -2.11
C SER A 173 -3.09 -14.83 -2.66
N PHE A 174 -2.08 -14.72 -1.83
CA PHE A 174 -0.68 -14.88 -2.21
C PHE A 174 -0.04 -16.07 -1.46
N VAL A 175 0.77 -16.85 -2.18
CA VAL A 175 1.49 -17.99 -1.60
C VAL A 175 2.94 -17.61 -1.34
N GLU A 176 3.39 -17.81 -0.09
CA GLU A 176 4.78 -17.63 0.30
C GLU A 176 5.33 -18.93 0.91
N TYR A 177 6.59 -19.22 0.66
CA TYR A 177 7.32 -20.34 1.26
C TYR A 177 8.76 -19.90 1.54
N PRO A 178 9.45 -20.56 2.52
CA PRO A 178 10.82 -20.19 2.86
C PRO A 178 11.77 -20.26 1.68
N GLN A 179 12.62 -19.25 1.54
CA GLN A 179 13.63 -19.15 0.50
C GLN A 179 15.02 -19.28 1.13
N TYR A 180 15.90 -19.97 0.42
CA TYR A 180 17.30 -20.13 0.80
C TYR A 180 18.20 -19.72 -0.35
N THR A 181 19.38 -19.18 -0.03
CA THR A 181 20.41 -18.80 -1.00
C THR A 181 21.79 -19.24 -0.51
N ARG A 182 22.81 -18.96 -1.27
CA ARG A 182 24.22 -19.28 -0.95
C ARG A 182 24.72 -18.46 0.25
N PRO A 183 25.61 -19.04 1.07
CA PRO A 183 26.22 -20.37 0.97
C PRO A 183 25.28 -21.49 1.48
N GLU A 184 25.50 -22.74 1.05
CA GLU A 184 24.74 -23.93 1.53
C GLU A 184 24.85 -24.16 3.03
N VAL A 185 26.03 -23.82 3.59
CA VAL A 185 26.33 -23.90 5.02
C VAL A 185 26.94 -22.58 5.45
N PHE A 186 26.30 -21.94 6.41
CA PHE A 186 26.84 -20.76 7.08
C PHE A 186 27.28 -21.11 8.50
N SER A 187 28.50 -20.71 8.87
CA SER A 187 29.01 -20.92 10.23
C SER A 187 29.24 -19.56 10.91
N PRO A 188 28.35 -19.13 11.84
CA PRO A 188 28.54 -17.87 12.56
C PRO A 188 29.69 -17.93 13.56
N LYS A 189 30.00 -19.12 14.07
CA LYS A 189 31.17 -19.40 14.95
C LYS A 189 31.53 -20.88 14.90
N LYS A 190 32.76 -21.22 15.31
CA LYS A 190 33.28 -22.59 15.33
C LYS A 190 32.30 -23.55 16.02
N GLY A 191 31.93 -24.63 15.34
CA GLY A 191 31.02 -25.67 15.85
C GLY A 191 29.53 -25.41 15.62
N ILE A 192 29.11 -24.25 15.10
CA ILE A 192 27.71 -23.96 14.76
C ILE A 192 27.56 -23.89 13.25
N TYR A 193 26.60 -24.63 12.70
CA TYR A 193 26.37 -24.72 11.27
C TYR A 193 24.87 -24.57 10.94
N TRP A 194 24.51 -23.53 10.21
CA TRP A 194 23.17 -23.33 9.67
C TRP A 194 23.14 -23.78 8.20
N ARG A 195 22.27 -24.73 7.90
CA ARG A 195 22.30 -25.45 6.63
C ARG A 195 21.02 -25.19 5.82
N VAL A 196 21.18 -25.13 4.51
CA VAL A 196 20.06 -25.22 3.57
C VAL A 196 19.48 -26.65 3.64
N PRO A 197 18.15 -26.83 3.63
CA PRO A 197 17.54 -28.16 3.55
C PRO A 197 18.04 -28.95 2.36
N LYS A 198 18.52 -30.18 2.60
CA LYS A 198 19.13 -31.05 1.56
C LYS A 198 18.23 -31.25 0.33
N VAL A 199 16.90 -31.29 0.52
CA VAL A 199 15.93 -31.43 -0.57
C VAL A 199 16.03 -30.29 -1.58
N LEU A 200 16.34 -29.07 -1.14
CA LEU A 200 16.49 -27.91 -2.04
C LEU A 200 17.78 -27.91 -2.85
N LEU A 201 18.76 -28.70 -2.43
CA LEU A 201 20.05 -28.88 -3.10
C LEU A 201 20.06 -30.10 -4.03
N SER A 202 19.03 -30.96 -3.99
CA SER A 202 18.99 -32.26 -4.66
C SER A 202 18.83 -32.20 -6.18
N GLY A 203 18.44 -31.05 -6.76
CA GLY A 203 18.06 -30.95 -8.16
C GLY A 203 16.75 -31.67 -8.53
N ASN A 204 16.12 -32.41 -7.60
CA ASN A 204 14.89 -33.12 -7.85
C ASN A 204 13.69 -32.18 -7.77
N HIS A 205 13.22 -31.72 -8.92
CA HIS A 205 12.12 -30.75 -9.02
C HIS A 205 10.81 -31.22 -8.38
N GLN A 206 10.53 -32.52 -8.38
CA GLN A 206 9.33 -33.05 -7.75
C GLN A 206 9.40 -32.92 -6.23
N LYS A 207 10.47 -33.43 -5.61
CA LYS A 207 10.69 -33.32 -4.16
C LYS A 207 10.78 -31.89 -3.69
N ILE A 208 11.35 -30.98 -4.50
CA ILE A 208 11.41 -29.54 -4.22
C ILE A 208 9.98 -28.94 -4.21
N ARG A 209 9.13 -29.30 -5.19
CA ARG A 209 7.72 -28.86 -5.22
C ARG A 209 6.95 -29.35 -4.00
N GLU A 210 7.07 -30.64 -3.67
CA GLU A 210 6.43 -31.25 -2.49
C GLU A 210 6.86 -30.54 -1.19
N TRP A 211 8.15 -30.24 -1.08
CA TRP A 211 8.69 -29.49 0.07
C TRP A 211 8.08 -28.08 0.15
N ARG A 212 8.02 -27.34 -0.96
CA ARG A 212 7.40 -26.01 -1.03
C ARG A 212 5.92 -26.07 -0.65
N GLU A 213 5.18 -27.05 -1.15
CA GLU A 213 3.76 -27.24 -0.81
C GLU A 213 3.56 -27.48 0.70
N LYS A 214 4.43 -28.29 1.32
CA LYS A 214 4.38 -28.57 2.76
C LYS A 214 4.71 -27.34 3.62
N HIS A 215 5.55 -26.44 3.15
CA HIS A 215 6.04 -25.27 3.89
C HIS A 215 5.39 -23.96 3.45
N LYS A 216 4.44 -24.00 2.53
CA LYS A 216 3.75 -22.80 2.07
C LYS A 216 2.85 -22.20 3.13
N LYS A 217 2.76 -20.87 3.10
CA LYS A 217 1.76 -20.09 3.83
C LYS A 217 0.90 -19.31 2.83
N ILE A 218 -0.40 -19.28 3.06
CA ILE A 218 -1.34 -18.49 2.27
C ILE A 218 -1.52 -17.16 2.99
N ILE A 219 -1.35 -16.07 2.26
CA ILE A 219 -1.53 -14.70 2.73
C ILE A 219 -2.78 -14.16 2.05
N GLU A 220 -3.79 -13.85 2.85
CA GLU A 220 -5.09 -13.35 2.40
C GLU A 220 -5.17 -11.84 2.39
#